data_639506bc7d5b566d384a4318aa6b1a95
#
_entry.id   639506bc7d5b566d384a4318aa6b1a95
#
_cell.length_a   1.000
_cell.length_b   1.000
_cell.length_c   1.000
_cell.angle_alpha   90.00
_cell.angle_beta   90.00
_cell.angle_gamma   90.00
#
_symmetry.space_group_name_H-M   'P 1'
#
loop_
_entity.id
_entity.type
_entity.pdbx_description
1 polymer ?
#
loop_
_entity_poly.entity_id
_entity_poly.type
_entity_poly.pdbx_seq_one_letter_code
_entity_poly.pdbx_strand_id
1 'polypeptide(L)'
;MREYRTVNLELGLPAVSEMPRRITTEVRAARGQKIKLIKFIHGYGSSGAGGKLRPAVRRELEKLKKLGLVKFYIEGERLSIFDADTRRAMDHCGELRGDADLERHNNGVTIAVL
;
A
#
# COMPACT_ATOMS: atom_id res chain seq x y z
N MET A 1 4.13 4.63 19.67
CA MET A 1 2.95 4.49 18.79
C MET A 1 3.39 4.04 17.42
N ARG A 2 2.71 3.06 16.86
CA ARG A 2 3.08 2.57 15.52
C ARG A 2 2.60 3.54 14.45
N GLU A 3 3.47 3.84 13.52
CA GLU A 3 3.16 4.73 12.39
C GLU A 3 3.04 3.95 11.08
N TYR A 4 3.19 2.64 11.13
CA TYR A 4 3.16 1.74 10.00
C TYR A 4 2.06 0.70 10.23
N ARG A 5 1.17 0.55 9.25
CA ARG A 5 0.06 -0.41 9.32
C ARG A 5 0.09 -1.34 8.12
N THR A 6 -0.15 -2.63 8.36
CA THR A 6 -0.29 -3.62 7.29
C THR A 6 -1.76 -4.00 7.16
N VAL A 7 -2.27 -4.00 5.95
CA VAL A 7 -3.65 -4.39 5.64
C VAL A 7 -3.60 -5.50 4.59
N ASN A 8 -4.06 -6.68 4.97
CA ASN A 8 -4.13 -7.81 4.05
C ASN A 8 -5.48 -7.83 3.36
N LEU A 9 -5.50 -7.44 2.10
CA LEU A 9 -6.74 -7.34 1.32
C LEU A 9 -7.20 -8.69 0.76
N GLU A 10 -6.36 -9.72 0.84
CA GLU A 10 -6.72 -11.04 0.32
C GLU A 10 -7.59 -11.85 1.26
N LEU A 11 -7.64 -11.50 2.54
CA LEU A 11 -8.40 -12.24 3.54
C LEU A 11 -9.89 -12.16 3.22
N GLY A 12 -10.57 -13.32 3.27
CA GLY A 12 -12.00 -13.38 3.03
C GLY A 12 -12.42 -13.35 1.58
N LEU A 13 -11.45 -13.47 0.65
CA LEU A 13 -11.73 -13.51 -0.79
C LEU A 13 -12.61 -12.33 -1.25
N PRO A 14 -12.18 -11.09 -1.03
CA PRO A 14 -13.00 -9.93 -1.34
C PRO A 14 -13.21 -9.74 -2.85
N ALA A 15 -14.35 -9.13 -3.19
CA ALA A 15 -14.63 -8.79 -4.57
C ALA A 15 -13.80 -7.56 -4.98
N VAL A 16 -13.36 -7.55 -6.24
CA VAL A 16 -12.60 -6.40 -6.79
C VAL A 16 -13.40 -5.11 -6.67
N SER A 17 -14.74 -5.20 -6.86
CA SER A 17 -15.62 -4.04 -6.77
C SER A 17 -15.66 -3.38 -5.40
N GLU A 18 -15.23 -4.08 -4.36
CA GLU A 18 -15.19 -3.53 -2.99
C GLU A 18 -13.93 -2.72 -2.72
N MET A 19 -12.91 -2.85 -3.56
CA MET A 19 -11.61 -2.25 -3.30
C MET A 19 -11.64 -0.72 -3.17
N PRO A 20 -12.33 0.03 -4.05
CA PRO A 20 -12.35 1.48 -3.90
C PRO A 20 -12.82 1.93 -2.52
N ARG A 21 -13.92 1.36 -2.04
CA ARG A 21 -14.45 1.69 -0.71
C ARG A 21 -13.49 1.26 0.38
N ARG A 22 -12.97 0.04 0.28
CA ARG A 22 -12.10 -0.50 1.33
C ARG A 22 -10.80 0.28 1.45
N ILE A 23 -10.15 0.59 0.34
CA ILE A 23 -8.92 1.37 0.34
C ILE A 23 -9.17 2.76 0.91
N THR A 24 -10.23 3.42 0.48
CA THR A 24 -10.58 4.75 0.98
C THR A 24 -10.85 4.72 2.49
N THR A 25 -11.60 3.73 2.96
CA THR A 25 -11.90 3.59 4.39
C THR A 25 -10.62 3.40 5.21
N GLU A 26 -9.73 2.52 4.74
CA GLU A 26 -8.46 2.27 5.42
C GLU A 26 -7.58 3.51 5.47
N VAL A 27 -7.49 4.25 4.36
CA VAL A 27 -6.68 5.46 4.29
C VAL A 27 -7.22 6.53 5.24
N ARG A 28 -8.54 6.75 5.24
CA ARG A 28 -9.15 7.76 6.12
C ARG A 28 -8.97 7.40 7.59
N ALA A 29 -9.18 6.13 7.95
CA ALA A 29 -8.98 5.67 9.32
C ALA A 29 -7.53 5.85 9.76
N ALA A 30 -6.58 5.47 8.91
CA ALA A 30 -5.17 5.58 9.22
C ALA A 30 -4.75 7.05 9.40
N ARG A 31 -5.24 7.94 8.53
CA ARG A 31 -4.95 9.38 8.67
C ARG A 31 -5.48 9.91 10.00
N GLY A 32 -6.68 9.51 10.38
CA GLY A 32 -7.26 9.92 11.67
C GLY A 32 -6.47 9.43 12.87
N GLN A 33 -5.74 8.34 12.72
CA GLN A 33 -4.91 7.75 13.77
C GLN A 33 -3.43 8.12 13.65
N LYS A 34 -3.10 9.06 12.75
CA LYS A 34 -1.74 9.55 12.52
C LYS A 34 -0.77 8.46 12.07
N ILE A 35 -1.29 7.46 11.37
CA ILE A 35 -0.48 6.47 10.69
C ILE A 35 0.18 7.14 9.48
N LYS A 36 1.45 6.84 9.24
CA LYS A 36 2.22 7.46 8.16
C LYS A 36 2.32 6.60 6.92
N LEU A 37 2.29 5.27 7.09
CA LEU A 37 2.38 4.33 5.97
C LEU A 37 1.36 3.22 6.14
N ILE A 38 0.77 2.79 5.03
CA ILE A 38 -0.01 1.56 4.98
C ILE A 38 0.60 0.65 3.92
N LYS A 39 0.89 -0.59 4.32
CA LYS A 39 1.28 -1.65 3.40
C LYS A 39 0.04 -2.45 3.05
N PHE A 40 -0.38 -2.38 1.80
CA PHE A 40 -1.50 -3.17 1.32
C PHE A 40 -0.96 -4.45 0.69
N ILE A 41 -1.42 -5.60 1.18
CA ILE A 41 -1.11 -6.90 0.60
C ILE A 41 -2.29 -7.30 -0.26
N HIS A 42 -2.09 -7.38 -1.56
CA HIS A 42 -3.16 -7.67 -2.52
C HIS A 42 -2.87 -8.89 -3.39
N GLY A 43 -1.64 -9.43 -3.29
CA GLY A 43 -1.24 -10.54 -4.11
C GLY A 43 -0.89 -10.13 -5.53
N TYR A 44 -0.27 -11.06 -6.26
CA TYR A 44 0.17 -10.81 -7.63
C TYR A 44 -0.53 -11.72 -8.64
N GLY A 45 -1.50 -12.53 -8.20
CA GLY A 45 -2.42 -13.14 -9.13
C GLY A 45 -2.10 -14.51 -9.66
N SER A 46 -1.30 -15.29 -8.96
CA SER A 46 -1.09 -16.67 -9.35
C SER A 46 -2.39 -17.50 -9.21
N SER A 47 -3.41 -16.97 -8.52
CA SER A 47 -4.70 -17.63 -8.36
C SER A 47 -5.83 -16.61 -8.39
N GLY A 48 -6.46 -16.47 -9.53
CA GLY A 48 -7.74 -15.80 -9.69
C GLY A 48 -7.77 -14.33 -9.25
N ALA A 49 -8.38 -14.07 -8.08
CA ALA A 49 -8.72 -12.72 -7.64
C ALA A 49 -7.51 -11.81 -7.40
N GLY A 50 -6.37 -12.38 -6.97
CA GLY A 50 -5.18 -11.58 -6.64
C GLY A 50 -4.69 -10.72 -7.80
N GLY A 51 -4.74 -11.25 -9.03
CA GLY A 51 -4.29 -10.51 -10.21
C GLY A 51 -5.16 -9.31 -10.53
N LYS A 52 -6.41 -9.33 -10.09
CA LYS A 52 -7.35 -8.22 -10.31
C LYS A 52 -7.29 -7.21 -9.18
N LEU A 53 -6.94 -7.64 -7.98
CA LEU A 53 -6.85 -6.74 -6.83
C LEU A 53 -5.72 -5.72 -7.00
N ARG A 54 -4.56 -6.16 -7.48
CA ARG A 54 -3.40 -5.27 -7.62
C ARG A 54 -3.70 -4.01 -8.45
N PRO A 55 -4.20 -4.12 -9.68
CA PRO A 55 -4.49 -2.92 -10.44
C PRO A 55 -5.62 -2.10 -9.82
N ALA A 56 -6.61 -2.73 -9.19
CA ALA A 56 -7.70 -2.01 -8.54
C ALA A 56 -7.18 -1.18 -7.37
N VAL A 57 -6.30 -1.76 -6.54
CA VAL A 57 -5.68 -1.06 -5.40
C VAL A 57 -4.86 0.14 -5.89
N ARG A 58 -4.01 -0.08 -6.89
CA ARG A 58 -3.13 0.98 -7.40
C ARG A 58 -3.90 2.10 -8.08
N ARG A 59 -4.99 1.76 -8.77
CA ARG A 59 -5.86 2.75 -9.38
C ARG A 59 -6.53 3.63 -8.34
N GLU A 60 -7.00 3.02 -7.25
CA GLU A 60 -7.64 3.79 -6.18
C GLU A 60 -6.63 4.66 -5.45
N LEU A 61 -5.41 4.16 -5.19
CA LEU A 61 -4.36 4.97 -4.58
C LEU A 61 -3.96 6.16 -5.44
N GLU A 62 -3.93 5.98 -6.75
CA GLU A 62 -3.66 7.09 -7.66
C GLU A 62 -4.75 8.16 -7.56
N LYS A 63 -6.00 7.74 -7.46
CA LYS A 63 -7.13 8.65 -7.27
C LYS A 63 -7.03 9.39 -5.94
N LEU A 64 -6.71 8.69 -4.85
CA LEU A 64 -6.57 9.30 -3.54
C LEU A 64 -5.37 10.25 -3.47
N LYS A 65 -4.32 9.96 -4.23
CA LYS A 65 -3.18 10.86 -4.36
C LYS A 65 -3.62 12.18 -5.00
N LYS A 66 -4.40 12.12 -6.07
CA LYS A 66 -4.93 13.33 -6.72
C LYS A 66 -5.84 14.14 -5.81
N LEU A 67 -6.54 13.47 -4.89
CA LEU A 67 -7.40 14.12 -3.91
C LEU A 67 -6.65 14.63 -2.69
N GLY A 68 -5.34 14.38 -2.59
CA GLY A 68 -4.53 14.83 -1.47
C GLY A 68 -4.63 13.97 -0.22
N LEU A 69 -5.28 12.81 -0.28
CA LEU A 69 -5.41 11.91 0.86
C LEU A 69 -4.22 10.96 1.02
N VAL A 70 -3.49 10.75 -0.06
CA VAL A 70 -2.26 9.96 -0.10
C VAL A 70 -1.18 10.85 -0.71
N LYS A 71 -0.01 10.94 -0.07
CA LYS A 71 1.10 11.76 -0.61
C LYS A 71 1.65 11.14 -1.89
N PHE A 72 1.96 9.86 -1.81
CA PHE A 72 2.37 9.05 -2.96
C PHE A 72 2.28 7.58 -2.56
N TYR A 73 2.48 6.68 -3.51
CA TYR A 73 2.48 5.26 -3.20
C TYR A 73 3.65 4.60 -3.95
N ILE A 74 4.11 3.46 -3.41
CA ILE A 74 5.24 2.72 -3.96
C ILE A 74 4.77 1.31 -4.28
N GLU A 75 4.88 0.94 -5.55
CA GLU A 75 4.63 -0.43 -5.96
C GLU A 75 5.71 -1.32 -5.36
N GLY A 76 5.32 -2.48 -4.81
CA GLY A 76 6.24 -3.34 -4.08
C GLY A 76 7.47 -3.79 -4.89
N GLU A 77 7.31 -3.91 -6.20
CA GLU A 77 8.43 -4.26 -7.08
C GLU A 77 9.49 -3.16 -7.14
N ARG A 78 9.14 -1.93 -6.74
CA ARG A 78 10.07 -0.79 -6.69
C ARG A 78 10.63 -0.55 -5.30
N LEU A 79 10.23 -1.34 -4.30
CA LEU A 79 10.59 -1.10 -2.90
C LEU A 79 12.05 -1.46 -2.66
N SER A 80 12.92 -0.46 -2.77
CA SER A 80 14.37 -0.63 -2.72
C SER A 80 15.03 0.66 -2.26
N ILE A 81 16.16 0.55 -1.57
CA ILE A 81 16.95 1.72 -1.17
C ILE A 81 17.47 2.50 -2.38
N PHE A 82 17.44 1.89 -3.56
CA PHE A 82 17.86 2.55 -4.80
C PHE A 82 16.73 3.38 -5.44
N ASP A 83 15.50 3.23 -4.95
CA ASP A 83 14.35 3.99 -5.44
C ASP A 83 14.16 5.26 -4.62
N ALA A 84 14.05 6.40 -5.31
CA ALA A 84 13.95 7.70 -4.63
C ALA A 84 12.71 7.80 -3.74
N ASP A 85 11.57 7.29 -4.21
CA ASP A 85 10.33 7.32 -3.42
C ASP A 85 10.43 6.44 -2.19
N THR A 86 11.12 5.30 -2.29
CA THR A 86 11.36 4.44 -1.13
C THR A 86 12.18 5.17 -0.08
N ARG A 87 13.23 5.89 -0.48
CA ARG A 87 14.05 6.66 0.46
C ARG A 87 13.24 7.78 1.12
N ARG A 88 12.38 8.46 0.36
CA ARG A 88 11.49 9.49 0.91
C ARG A 88 10.54 8.88 1.95
N ALA A 89 9.99 7.70 1.66
CA ALA A 89 9.10 7.02 2.59
C ALA A 89 9.82 6.61 3.87
N MET A 90 11.08 6.15 3.76
CA MET A 90 11.88 5.80 4.94
C MET A 90 12.16 7.01 5.81
N ASP A 91 12.41 8.17 5.21
CA ASP A 91 12.62 9.40 5.96
C ASP A 91 11.34 9.84 6.67
N HIS A 92 10.19 9.59 6.05
CA HIS A 92 8.88 9.93 6.62
C HIS A 92 8.48 8.95 7.73
N CYS A 93 8.82 7.68 7.57
CA CYS A 93 8.49 6.63 8.54
C CYS A 93 9.62 5.62 8.62
N GLY A 94 10.41 5.70 9.67
CA GLY A 94 11.60 4.85 9.84
C GLY A 94 11.28 3.36 9.96
N GLU A 95 10.05 2.99 10.35
CA GLU A 95 9.66 1.60 10.46
C GLU A 95 9.76 0.85 9.12
N LEU A 96 9.69 1.57 7.99
CA LEU A 96 9.80 0.94 6.68
C LEU A 96 11.16 0.27 6.49
N ARG A 97 12.21 0.74 7.17
CA ARG A 97 13.55 0.16 7.05
C ARG A 97 13.61 -1.31 7.48
N GLY A 98 12.69 -1.73 8.34
CA GLY A 98 12.60 -3.12 8.82
C GLY A 98 11.61 -3.97 8.06
N ASP A 99 11.03 -3.47 6.97
CA ASP A 99 10.01 -4.22 6.23
C ASP A 99 10.61 -5.43 5.51
N ALA A 100 9.90 -6.57 5.61
CA ALA A 100 10.35 -7.82 5.03
C ALA A 100 10.41 -7.81 3.51
N ASP A 101 9.65 -6.94 2.86
CA ASP A 101 9.59 -6.88 1.39
C ASP A 101 10.58 -5.89 0.78
N LEU A 102 11.34 -5.20 1.62
CA LEU A 102 12.38 -4.30 1.13
C LEU A 102 13.43 -5.11 0.36
N GLU A 103 13.74 -4.70 -0.87
CA GLU A 103 14.69 -5.37 -1.77
C GLU A 103 14.23 -6.75 -2.27
N ARG A 104 12.94 -7.07 -2.13
CA ARG A 104 12.41 -8.36 -2.55
C ARG A 104 11.67 -8.32 -3.89
N HIS A 105 11.43 -7.14 -4.42
CA HIS A 105 10.68 -6.94 -5.67
C HIS A 105 9.30 -7.62 -5.63
N ASN A 106 8.65 -7.59 -4.46
CA ASN A 106 7.36 -8.25 -4.27
C ASN A 106 6.23 -7.42 -4.87
N ASN A 107 5.77 -7.78 -6.05
CA ASN A 107 4.69 -7.06 -6.72
C ASN A 107 3.30 -7.40 -6.16
N GLY A 108 3.23 -8.22 -5.10
CA GLY A 108 1.99 -8.52 -4.38
C GLY A 108 1.66 -7.51 -3.29
N VAL A 109 2.46 -6.46 -3.12
CA VAL A 109 2.22 -5.42 -2.13
C VAL A 109 2.34 -4.03 -2.74
N THR A 110 1.72 -3.04 -2.07
CA THR A 110 1.84 -1.63 -2.45
C THR A 110 1.85 -0.82 -1.15
N ILE A 111 2.78 0.12 -1.04
CA ILE A 111 2.93 0.98 0.13
C ILE A 111 2.26 2.32 -0.17
N ALA A 112 1.33 2.73 0.67
CA ALA A 112 0.73 4.07 0.58
C ALA A 112 1.38 4.96 1.63
N VAL A 113 1.84 6.13 1.22
CA VAL A 113 2.48 7.11 2.10
C VAL A 113 1.49 8.22 2.39
N LEU A 114 1.19 8.42 3.66
CA LEU A 114 0.19 9.37 4.15
C LEU A 114 0.87 10.63 4.75
#